data_419841557e420d0455557625614671d4
#
_entry.id   419841557e420d0455557625614671d4
#
_cell.length_a   1.000
_cell.length_b   1.000
_cell.length_c   1.000
_cell.angle_alpha   90.00
_cell.angle_beta   90.00
_cell.angle_gamma   90.00
#
_symmetry.space_group_name_H-M   'P 1'
#
loop_
_entity.id
_entity.type
_entity.pdbx_description
1 polymer ?
#
loop_
_entity_poly.entity_id
_entity_poly.type
_entity_poly.pdbx_seq_one_letter_code
_entity_poly.pdbx_strand_id
1 'polypeptide(L)'
;MDHSQQLCVDQHLLLSRLKDVKAGYDRDLCCMDGTRKSVLEQIIAWATNGLEETDGRNTYWIYGLPGIGKTSLAHSICSSLHDKERLAGAFFCRRDDQELKEPRNILPTLIHELAVLFPPFRSIVAECLRNDPTVRPESMRPTLFLDFLRKLPRRPKKTLIFVIDALDECGSPESRPGVLQALAEAIACASWLKVIITSRQEVDIQDFFDSPTQLSHLRYDLTADQETTSDLRIFAEYRFNRVALSASLQSPWPEPLLLDGVISRAAGLFIFIETLALILEHCYEPTKLLGAALQDSSSPGLTALYRLYSRIIRARRVQRNAEFRRVIGVLLIAAPYRPLCEETIAELAGVRPDVVKIWIDDLGSMFYRDEGASGGIRVRHVSISDFFVSDYRQGDYQVNLRDANMKLGIACLEKMVEELRFNICGLEDSRLANADVKGLASRIKENISDALQYSSLYWSSHLCFTPDTGEKRMWDMLKKFFEGPYALYWVEVLSIMGMLGIGVPSLRELTSKLVKVIVSTAPVCCDRDSKAILIGSRIRKRNF
;
A
#
# COMPACT_ATOMS: atom_id res chain seq x y z
N MET A 1 -5.85 -38.30 18.36
CA MET A 1 -4.73 -37.58 17.76
C MET A 1 -3.43 -38.03 18.42
N ASP A 2 -2.44 -38.39 17.62
CA ASP A 2 -1.11 -38.70 18.10
C ASP A 2 -0.48 -37.46 18.76
N HIS A 3 0.33 -37.63 19.78
CA HIS A 3 1.00 -36.55 20.51
C HIS A 3 1.79 -35.62 19.56
N SER A 4 2.36 -36.14 18.48
CA SER A 4 3.06 -35.40 17.44
C SER A 4 2.14 -34.50 16.63
N GLN A 5 0.91 -34.93 16.34
CA GLN A 5 -0.10 -34.14 15.64
C GLN A 5 -0.62 -32.99 16.51
N GLN A 6 -0.86 -33.27 17.79
CA GLN A 6 -1.29 -32.23 18.74
C GLN A 6 -0.23 -31.14 18.90
N LEU A 7 1.05 -31.52 19.03
CA LEU A 7 2.16 -30.57 19.14
C LEU A 7 2.28 -29.69 17.89
N CYS A 8 2.05 -30.25 16.70
CA CYS A 8 2.07 -29.51 15.44
C CYS A 8 0.92 -28.49 15.36
N VAL A 9 -0.30 -28.86 15.76
CA VAL A 9 -1.46 -27.97 15.81
C VAL A 9 -1.23 -26.81 16.78
N ASP A 10 -0.69 -27.10 17.97
CA ASP A 10 -0.36 -26.07 18.97
C ASP A 10 0.68 -25.08 18.45
N GLN A 11 1.71 -25.56 17.74
CA GLN A 11 2.71 -24.69 17.12
C GLN A 11 2.11 -23.80 16.04
N HIS A 12 1.23 -24.32 15.18
CA HIS A 12 0.56 -23.51 14.17
C HIS A 12 -0.36 -22.44 14.76
N LEU A 13 -1.07 -22.78 15.84
CA LEU A 13 -1.88 -21.82 16.58
C LEU A 13 -1.05 -20.69 17.20
N LEU A 14 0.15 -20.99 17.70
CA LEU A 14 1.07 -19.97 18.20
C LEU A 14 1.60 -19.08 17.06
N LEU A 15 1.96 -19.67 15.92
CA LEU A 15 2.45 -18.94 14.75
C LEU A 15 1.39 -17.99 14.17
N SER A 16 0.10 -18.32 14.26
CA SER A 16 -0.97 -17.43 13.77
C SER A 16 -0.96 -16.06 14.47
N ARG A 17 -0.31 -15.95 15.65
CA ARG A 17 -0.10 -14.67 16.32
C ARG A 17 0.88 -13.73 15.60
N LEU A 18 1.73 -14.25 14.72
CA LEU A 18 2.70 -13.47 13.93
C LEU A 18 2.17 -13.11 12.55
N LYS A 19 1.17 -13.84 12.06
CA LYS A 19 0.65 -13.62 10.73
C LYS A 19 -0.71 -13.00 10.79
N ASP A 20 -0.80 -11.85 10.12
CA ASP A 20 -2.11 -11.40 9.70
C ASP A 20 -2.15 -10.77 8.30
N VAL A 21 -1.00 -10.64 7.64
CA VAL A 21 -0.93 -9.93 6.38
C VAL A 21 -0.92 -10.91 5.21
N LYS A 22 -1.87 -10.76 4.28
CA LYS A 22 -1.88 -11.49 3.00
C LYS A 22 -0.91 -10.81 2.03
N ALA A 23 0.38 -11.01 2.28
CA ALA A 23 1.47 -10.39 1.53
C ALA A 23 2.10 -11.29 0.46
N GLY A 24 1.51 -12.45 0.19
CA GLY A 24 2.05 -13.46 -0.71
C GLY A 24 1.94 -13.11 -2.20
N TYR A 25 2.62 -13.90 -3.03
CA TYR A 25 2.59 -13.76 -4.49
C TYR A 25 1.33 -14.39 -5.12
N ASP A 26 1.00 -13.92 -6.33
CA ASP A 26 -0.10 -14.39 -7.14
C ASP A 26 0.41 -14.87 -8.51
N ARG A 27 0.05 -16.08 -8.93
CA ARG A 27 0.46 -16.64 -10.22
C ARG A 27 -0.16 -15.93 -11.41
N ASP A 28 -1.34 -15.35 -11.25
CA ASP A 28 -2.04 -14.63 -12.32
C ASP A 28 -1.39 -13.27 -12.63
N LEU A 29 -0.52 -12.79 -11.73
CA LEU A 29 0.23 -11.53 -11.89
C LEU A 29 1.66 -11.72 -12.39
N CYS A 30 2.06 -12.94 -12.73
CA CYS A 30 3.36 -13.24 -13.32
C CYS A 30 3.57 -12.51 -14.66
N CYS A 31 4.83 -12.42 -15.07
CA CYS A 31 5.16 -11.95 -16.42
C CYS A 31 4.45 -12.79 -17.47
N MET A 32 3.98 -12.13 -18.52
CA MET A 32 3.40 -12.82 -19.66
C MET A 32 4.43 -13.78 -20.30
N ASP A 33 3.97 -14.95 -20.71
CA ASP A 33 4.82 -15.94 -21.38
C ASP A 33 5.58 -15.30 -22.55
N GLY A 34 6.87 -15.54 -22.58
CA GLY A 34 7.73 -14.98 -23.60
C GLY A 34 8.48 -13.72 -23.19
N THR A 35 8.02 -13.00 -22.16
CA THR A 35 8.69 -11.79 -21.65
C THR A 35 9.56 -12.06 -20.44
N ARG A 36 10.60 -11.24 -20.23
CA ARG A 36 11.53 -11.26 -19.08
C ARG A 36 12.25 -12.62 -18.86
N LYS A 37 12.39 -13.45 -19.91
CA LYS A 37 12.97 -14.79 -19.79
C LYS A 37 14.41 -14.77 -19.31
N SER A 38 15.26 -14.02 -19.98
CA SER A 38 16.70 -13.97 -19.70
C SER A 38 16.98 -13.46 -18.29
N VAL A 39 16.36 -12.36 -17.88
CA VAL A 39 16.53 -11.83 -16.53
C VAL A 39 15.98 -12.77 -15.45
N LEU A 40 14.85 -13.44 -15.70
CA LEU A 40 14.30 -14.43 -14.78
C LEU A 40 15.24 -15.63 -14.63
N GLU A 41 15.77 -16.16 -15.71
CA GLU A 41 16.74 -17.28 -15.71
C GLU A 41 18.01 -16.88 -14.94
N GLN A 42 18.55 -15.69 -15.17
CA GLN A 42 19.72 -15.16 -14.46
C GLN A 42 19.48 -15.07 -12.95
N ILE A 43 18.33 -14.52 -12.54
CA ILE A 43 17.99 -14.35 -11.12
C ILE A 43 17.78 -15.71 -10.46
N ILE A 44 17.06 -16.63 -11.10
CA ILE A 44 16.82 -17.98 -10.57
C ILE A 44 18.12 -18.78 -10.48
N ALA A 45 19.00 -18.70 -11.46
CA ALA A 45 20.32 -19.31 -11.40
C ALA A 45 21.10 -18.78 -10.18
N TRP A 46 21.19 -17.46 -10.00
CA TRP A 46 21.84 -16.88 -8.82
C TRP A 46 21.17 -17.32 -7.51
N ALA A 47 19.84 -17.35 -7.44
CA ALA A 47 19.11 -17.73 -6.25
C ALA A 47 19.35 -19.19 -5.84
N THR A 48 19.52 -20.09 -6.83
CA THR A 48 19.68 -21.52 -6.58
C THR A 48 21.13 -21.96 -6.42
N ASN A 49 22.10 -21.18 -6.86
CA ASN A 49 23.52 -21.44 -6.73
C ASN A 49 24.02 -21.29 -5.28
N GLY A 50 25.10 -21.97 -4.93
CA GLY A 50 25.76 -21.84 -3.64
C GLY A 50 26.39 -20.45 -3.44
N LEU A 51 26.78 -20.14 -2.21
CA LEU A 51 27.46 -18.86 -1.91
C LEU A 51 28.82 -18.72 -2.59
N GLU A 52 29.56 -19.82 -2.70
CA GLU A 52 30.87 -19.85 -3.34
C GLU A 52 30.75 -19.46 -4.82
N GLU A 53 29.65 -19.85 -5.49
CA GLU A 53 29.39 -19.54 -6.89
C GLU A 53 28.86 -18.11 -7.09
N THR A 54 28.47 -17.42 -6.02
CA THR A 54 27.93 -16.05 -6.05
C THR A 54 28.86 -15.01 -5.40
N ASP A 55 30.15 -15.32 -5.23
CA ASP A 55 31.15 -14.46 -4.59
C ASP A 55 30.72 -13.96 -3.21
N GLY A 56 29.97 -14.78 -2.45
CA GLY A 56 29.42 -14.43 -1.14
C GLY A 56 28.26 -13.42 -1.17
N ARG A 57 27.72 -13.11 -2.36
CA ARG A 57 26.60 -12.13 -2.50
C ARG A 57 25.27 -12.80 -2.22
N ASN A 58 24.62 -12.37 -1.15
CA ASN A 58 23.35 -12.93 -0.66
C ASN A 58 22.14 -12.07 -0.94
N THR A 59 22.33 -10.90 -1.54
CA THR A 59 21.25 -9.98 -1.85
C THR A 59 21.23 -9.64 -3.32
N TYR A 60 20.04 -9.58 -3.91
CA TYR A 60 19.81 -9.12 -5.27
C TYR A 60 18.85 -7.95 -5.25
N TRP A 61 19.30 -6.77 -5.64
CA TRP A 61 18.48 -5.58 -5.75
C TRP A 61 18.12 -5.31 -7.21
N ILE A 62 16.83 -5.38 -7.51
CA ILE A 62 16.24 -5.14 -8.83
C ILE A 62 15.54 -3.80 -8.78
N TYR A 63 15.96 -2.85 -9.60
CA TYR A 63 15.37 -1.53 -9.60
C TYR A 63 15.02 -1.03 -11.01
N GLY A 64 14.22 0.04 -11.08
CA GLY A 64 13.82 0.63 -12.34
C GLY A 64 12.58 1.51 -12.20
N LEU A 65 12.18 2.12 -13.32
CA LEU A 65 11.07 3.05 -13.39
C LEU A 65 9.72 2.41 -12.97
N PRO A 66 8.75 3.23 -12.50
CA PRO A 66 7.39 2.74 -12.28
C PRO A 66 6.76 2.25 -13.58
N GLY A 67 6.10 1.08 -13.52
CA GLY A 67 5.44 0.50 -14.70
C GLY A 67 6.32 -0.28 -15.67
N ILE A 68 7.59 -0.53 -15.30
CA ILE A 68 8.54 -1.34 -16.09
C ILE A 68 8.35 -2.86 -15.89
N GLY A 69 7.47 -3.30 -14.96
CA GLY A 69 7.16 -4.69 -14.72
C GLY A 69 7.92 -5.36 -13.56
N LYS A 70 8.45 -4.60 -12.58
CA LYS A 70 9.15 -5.14 -11.39
C LYS A 70 8.28 -6.13 -10.60
N THR A 71 7.04 -5.75 -10.32
CA THR A 71 6.10 -6.58 -9.55
C THR A 71 5.75 -7.88 -10.27
N SER A 72 5.48 -7.85 -11.58
CA SER A 72 5.25 -9.07 -12.35
C SER A 72 6.47 -9.98 -12.38
N LEU A 73 7.69 -9.40 -12.47
CA LEU A 73 8.93 -10.17 -12.36
C LEU A 73 9.06 -10.79 -10.96
N ALA A 74 8.74 -10.06 -9.89
CA ALA A 74 8.76 -10.59 -8.52
C ALA A 74 7.77 -11.76 -8.34
N HIS A 75 6.55 -11.67 -8.88
CA HIS A 75 5.60 -12.78 -8.90
C HIS A 75 6.15 -14.00 -9.65
N SER A 76 6.77 -13.80 -10.82
CA SER A 76 7.41 -14.89 -11.60
C SER A 76 8.58 -15.55 -10.86
N ILE A 77 9.40 -14.73 -10.18
CA ILE A 77 10.50 -15.22 -9.32
C ILE A 77 9.93 -16.07 -8.19
N CYS A 78 8.92 -15.58 -7.46
CA CYS A 78 8.27 -16.31 -6.37
C CYS A 78 7.68 -17.64 -6.88
N SER A 79 6.96 -17.64 -7.99
CA SER A 79 6.40 -18.86 -8.59
C SER A 79 7.48 -19.88 -8.90
N SER A 80 8.56 -19.47 -9.58
CA SER A 80 9.69 -20.35 -9.93
C SER A 80 10.42 -20.88 -8.69
N LEU A 81 10.60 -20.06 -7.65
CA LEU A 81 11.24 -20.48 -6.40
C LEU A 81 10.35 -21.40 -5.58
N HIS A 82 9.03 -21.19 -5.62
CA HIS A 82 8.04 -22.05 -4.97
C HIS A 82 8.09 -23.46 -5.58
N ASP A 83 8.05 -23.57 -6.91
CA ASP A 83 8.10 -24.85 -7.62
C ASP A 83 9.42 -25.61 -7.37
N LYS A 84 10.51 -24.89 -7.03
CA LYS A 84 11.81 -25.47 -6.65
C LYS A 84 11.95 -25.70 -5.13
N GLU A 85 10.91 -25.42 -4.32
CA GLU A 85 10.95 -25.49 -2.86
C GLU A 85 12.08 -24.63 -2.25
N ARG A 86 12.28 -23.42 -2.77
CA ARG A 86 13.31 -22.48 -2.35
C ARG A 86 12.74 -21.17 -1.80
N LEU A 87 11.46 -20.86 -2.03
CA LEU A 87 10.81 -19.67 -1.51
C LEU A 87 10.62 -19.80 0.00
N ALA A 88 11.37 -19.03 0.78
CA ALA A 88 11.26 -18.98 2.24
C ALA A 88 10.13 -18.09 2.74
N GLY A 89 9.80 -17.08 1.94
CA GLY A 89 8.73 -16.13 2.22
C GLY A 89 8.75 -14.98 1.23
N ALA A 90 7.60 -14.30 1.10
CA ALA A 90 7.44 -13.16 0.23
C ALA A 90 6.63 -12.05 0.90
N PHE A 91 6.98 -10.78 0.60
CA PHE A 91 6.22 -9.62 1.02
C PHE A 91 6.10 -8.63 -0.14
N PHE A 92 4.87 -8.41 -0.60
CA PHE A 92 4.54 -7.46 -1.66
C PHE A 92 4.02 -6.17 -1.04
N CYS A 93 4.87 -5.15 -1.01
CA CYS A 93 4.53 -3.85 -0.46
C CYS A 93 3.49 -3.15 -1.34
N ARG A 94 2.56 -2.46 -0.69
CA ARG A 94 1.54 -1.67 -1.39
C ARG A 94 1.18 -0.44 -0.58
N ARG A 95 1.40 0.75 -1.15
CA ARG A 95 1.10 2.02 -0.47
C ARG A 95 -0.40 2.28 -0.27
N ASP A 96 -1.26 1.61 -1.04
CA ASP A 96 -2.72 1.68 -0.96
C ASP A 96 -3.34 0.59 -0.08
N ASP A 97 -2.54 -0.06 0.77
CA ASP A 97 -2.98 -1.06 1.73
C ASP A 97 -2.39 -0.77 3.12
N GLN A 98 -3.25 -0.81 4.14
CA GLN A 98 -2.87 -0.40 5.49
C GLN A 98 -1.81 -1.32 6.12
N GLU A 99 -1.84 -2.61 5.81
CA GLU A 99 -0.93 -3.60 6.37
C GLU A 99 0.33 -3.75 5.51
N LEU A 100 0.17 -3.73 4.18
CA LEU A 100 1.27 -3.92 3.23
C LEU A 100 2.16 -2.68 3.08
N LYS A 101 1.72 -1.50 3.50
CA LYS A 101 2.55 -0.29 3.54
C LYS A 101 3.42 -0.18 4.80
N GLU A 102 3.20 -1.03 5.82
CA GLU A 102 3.86 -0.92 7.12
C GLU A 102 5.14 -1.76 7.19
N PRO A 103 6.34 -1.15 7.29
CA PRO A 103 7.61 -1.88 7.35
C PRO A 103 7.70 -2.87 8.49
N ARG A 104 7.04 -2.58 9.61
CA ARG A 104 7.00 -3.46 10.80
C ARG A 104 6.34 -4.82 10.53
N ASN A 105 5.55 -4.96 9.46
CA ASN A 105 4.88 -6.21 9.11
C ASN A 105 5.76 -7.14 8.24
N ILE A 106 6.84 -6.62 7.65
CA ILE A 106 7.71 -7.40 6.76
C ILE A 106 8.35 -8.57 7.53
N LEU A 107 9.11 -8.28 8.58
CA LEU A 107 9.84 -9.32 9.32
C LEU A 107 8.92 -10.37 9.97
N PRO A 108 7.83 -10.01 10.69
CA PRO A 108 6.91 -10.99 11.23
C PRO A 108 6.32 -11.92 10.17
N THR A 109 5.94 -11.39 9.01
CA THR A 109 5.43 -12.19 7.89
C THR A 109 6.47 -13.17 7.36
N LEU A 110 7.70 -12.72 7.10
CA LEU A 110 8.79 -13.56 6.62
C LEU A 110 9.18 -14.64 7.65
N ILE A 111 9.20 -14.31 8.94
CA ILE A 111 9.44 -15.28 10.02
C ILE A 111 8.33 -16.33 10.06
N HIS A 112 7.08 -15.91 9.94
CA HIS A 112 5.95 -16.83 9.90
C HIS A 112 6.07 -17.81 8.72
N GLU A 113 6.31 -17.32 7.51
CA GLU A 113 6.40 -18.15 6.30
C GLU A 113 7.58 -19.12 6.38
N LEU A 114 8.76 -18.65 6.84
CA LEU A 114 9.90 -19.52 7.07
C LEU A 114 9.60 -20.60 8.12
N ALA A 115 8.88 -20.27 9.19
CA ALA A 115 8.49 -21.24 10.21
C ALA A 115 7.47 -22.26 9.69
N VAL A 116 6.60 -21.88 8.77
CA VAL A 116 5.70 -22.82 8.07
C VAL A 116 6.51 -23.80 7.21
N LEU A 117 7.49 -23.30 6.46
CA LEU A 117 8.31 -24.09 5.54
C LEU A 117 9.32 -24.98 6.26
N PHE A 118 9.94 -24.49 7.36
CA PHE A 118 11.08 -25.15 8.00
C PHE A 118 10.80 -25.56 9.45
N PRO A 119 10.40 -26.84 9.72
CA PRO A 119 9.99 -27.29 11.03
C PRO A 119 10.98 -27.05 12.19
N PRO A 120 12.32 -27.18 12.03
CA PRO A 120 13.26 -26.84 13.09
C PRO A 120 13.19 -25.36 13.52
N PHE A 121 12.97 -24.44 12.57
CA PHE A 121 12.77 -23.01 12.85
C PHE A 121 11.41 -22.76 13.52
N ARG A 122 10.36 -23.44 13.05
CA ARG A 122 9.02 -23.42 13.67
C ARG A 122 9.07 -23.70 15.17
N SER A 123 9.79 -24.73 15.56
CA SER A 123 9.86 -25.13 16.97
C SER A 123 10.48 -24.04 17.84
N ILE A 124 11.51 -23.35 17.36
CA ILE A 124 12.16 -22.24 18.07
C ILE A 124 11.21 -21.05 18.23
N VAL A 125 10.53 -20.66 17.14
CA VAL A 125 9.59 -19.54 17.14
C VAL A 125 8.41 -19.85 18.06
N ALA A 126 7.82 -21.05 17.97
CA ALA A 126 6.70 -21.46 18.79
C ALA A 126 7.07 -21.52 20.30
N GLU A 127 8.28 -21.97 20.64
CA GLU A 127 8.76 -21.96 22.01
C GLU A 127 8.88 -20.54 22.56
N CYS A 128 9.43 -19.61 21.78
CA CYS A 128 9.51 -18.21 22.17
C CYS A 128 8.12 -17.60 22.41
N LEU A 129 7.18 -17.80 21.48
CA LEU A 129 5.82 -17.28 21.58
C LEU A 129 5.02 -17.88 22.74
N ARG A 130 5.34 -19.12 23.15
CA ARG A 130 4.76 -19.75 24.32
C ARG A 130 5.28 -19.14 25.62
N ASN A 131 6.60 -18.87 25.66
CA ASN A 131 7.27 -18.35 26.86
C ASN A 131 7.01 -16.85 27.06
N ASP A 132 6.76 -16.11 25.96
CA ASP A 132 6.45 -14.67 26.00
C ASP A 132 5.14 -14.36 25.24
N PRO A 133 4.00 -14.30 25.96
CA PRO A 133 2.71 -13.95 25.37
C PRO A 133 2.62 -12.52 24.85
N THR A 134 3.58 -11.64 25.18
CA THR A 134 3.57 -10.23 24.77
C THR A 134 4.13 -10.01 23.36
N VAL A 135 4.83 -11.00 22.81
CA VAL A 135 5.37 -10.92 21.44
C VAL A 135 4.22 -10.92 20.43
N ARG A 136 4.11 -9.83 19.71
CA ARG A 136 3.15 -9.59 18.62
C ARG A 136 3.88 -8.94 17.45
N PRO A 137 3.29 -8.93 16.22
CA PRO A 137 3.90 -8.27 15.05
C PRO A 137 4.35 -6.84 15.38
N GLU A 138 3.50 -6.04 16.05
CA GLU A 138 3.75 -4.63 16.35
C GLU A 138 4.89 -4.41 17.37
N SER A 139 5.18 -5.40 18.18
CA SER A 139 6.23 -5.36 19.22
C SER A 139 7.48 -6.15 18.85
N MET A 140 7.49 -6.81 17.68
CA MET A 140 8.61 -7.63 17.26
C MET A 140 9.85 -6.78 16.95
N ARG A 141 10.92 -7.01 17.72
CA ARG A 141 12.20 -6.36 17.48
C ARG A 141 13.00 -7.14 16.43
N PRO A 142 13.73 -6.45 15.53
CA PRO A 142 14.61 -7.11 14.56
C PRO A 142 15.59 -8.09 15.20
N THR A 143 16.09 -7.80 16.40
CA THR A 143 17.01 -8.66 17.16
C THR A 143 16.42 -10.03 17.48
N LEU A 144 15.09 -10.15 17.64
CA LEU A 144 14.43 -11.41 17.91
C LEU A 144 14.55 -12.39 16.73
N PHE A 145 14.48 -11.88 15.49
CA PHE A 145 14.70 -12.71 14.31
C PHE A 145 16.13 -13.28 14.29
N LEU A 146 17.13 -12.46 14.62
CA LEU A 146 18.52 -12.91 14.71
C LEU A 146 18.70 -13.99 15.77
N ASP A 147 18.04 -13.85 16.92
CA ASP A 147 18.10 -14.84 17.98
C ASP A 147 17.48 -16.18 17.55
N PHE A 148 16.41 -16.16 16.78
CA PHE A 148 15.84 -17.38 16.18
C PHE A 148 16.83 -18.07 15.25
N LEU A 149 17.48 -17.30 14.36
CA LEU A 149 18.45 -17.84 13.40
C LEU A 149 19.68 -18.43 14.11
N ARG A 150 20.18 -17.77 15.15
CA ARG A 150 21.33 -18.24 15.95
C ARG A 150 21.05 -19.51 16.73
N LYS A 151 19.81 -19.69 17.21
CA LYS A 151 19.39 -20.89 17.95
C LYS A 151 19.11 -22.10 17.06
N LEU A 152 19.19 -21.97 15.73
CA LEU A 152 18.82 -23.02 14.80
C LEU A 152 19.78 -24.21 14.88
N PRO A 153 19.34 -25.41 15.30
CA PRO A 153 20.23 -26.56 15.54
C PRO A 153 20.71 -27.21 14.25
N ARG A 154 19.95 -27.06 13.16
CA ARG A 154 20.29 -27.59 11.82
C ARG A 154 19.97 -26.56 10.76
N ARG A 155 20.91 -26.35 9.85
CA ARG A 155 20.73 -25.46 8.69
C ARG A 155 19.91 -26.18 7.60
N PRO A 156 19.11 -25.47 6.81
CA PRO A 156 18.51 -26.01 5.60
C PRO A 156 19.58 -26.58 4.67
N LYS A 157 19.25 -27.67 4.00
CA LYS A 157 20.16 -28.28 2.99
C LYS A 157 20.24 -27.47 1.71
N LYS A 158 19.19 -26.71 1.43
CA LYS A 158 19.05 -25.86 0.24
C LYS A 158 19.14 -24.40 0.67
N THR A 159 19.65 -23.54 -0.20
CA THR A 159 19.52 -22.08 -0.04
C THR A 159 18.04 -21.70 -0.12
N LEU A 160 17.58 -20.90 0.82
CA LEU A 160 16.21 -20.39 0.90
C LEU A 160 16.20 -18.89 0.59
N ILE A 161 15.15 -18.42 -0.03
CA ILE A 161 15.07 -17.07 -0.56
C ILE A 161 13.86 -16.33 -0.02
N PHE A 162 14.07 -15.11 0.50
CA PHE A 162 13.02 -14.13 0.71
C PHE A 162 12.88 -13.22 -0.51
N VAL A 163 11.66 -12.83 -0.84
CA VAL A 163 11.36 -11.86 -1.89
C VAL A 163 10.57 -10.70 -1.29
N ILE A 164 11.06 -9.48 -1.46
CA ILE A 164 10.37 -8.27 -1.02
C ILE A 164 10.15 -7.40 -2.26
N ASP A 165 8.90 -7.26 -2.67
CA ASP A 165 8.53 -6.44 -3.83
C ASP A 165 8.14 -5.03 -3.43
N ALA A 166 8.49 -4.06 -4.28
CA ALA A 166 8.11 -2.66 -4.19
C ALA A 166 8.43 -2.02 -2.82
N LEU A 167 9.63 -2.22 -2.29
CA LEU A 167 10.04 -1.69 -0.98
C LEU A 167 9.87 -0.17 -0.87
N ASP A 168 9.97 0.57 -1.98
CA ASP A 168 9.69 2.01 -2.04
C ASP A 168 8.23 2.39 -1.72
N GLU A 169 7.32 1.43 -1.79
CA GLU A 169 5.91 1.62 -1.44
C GLU A 169 5.61 1.36 0.05
N CYS A 170 6.60 0.91 0.82
CA CYS A 170 6.48 0.58 2.23
C CYS A 170 7.14 1.63 3.11
N GLY A 171 6.39 2.18 4.07
CA GLY A 171 6.89 3.14 5.05
C GLY A 171 7.36 4.47 4.49
N SER A 172 8.14 5.16 5.32
CA SER A 172 8.83 6.41 4.96
C SER A 172 10.32 6.19 4.76
N PRO A 173 11.04 7.14 4.13
CA PRO A 173 12.50 7.07 4.01
C PRO A 173 13.24 6.85 5.34
N GLU A 174 12.65 7.30 6.46
CA GLU A 174 13.25 7.15 7.79
C GLU A 174 13.02 5.75 8.39
N SER A 175 11.96 5.05 7.98
CA SER A 175 11.58 3.74 8.55
C SER A 175 12.15 2.53 7.79
N ARG A 176 12.37 2.65 6.49
CA ARG A 176 12.89 1.58 5.62
C ARG A 176 14.30 1.10 5.96
N PRO A 177 15.26 1.99 6.30
CA PRO A 177 16.63 1.56 6.66
C PRO A 177 16.68 0.55 7.81
N GLY A 178 15.76 0.64 8.77
CA GLY A 178 15.68 -0.31 9.89
C GLY A 178 15.35 -1.76 9.44
N VAL A 179 14.48 -1.92 8.47
CA VAL A 179 14.14 -3.24 7.90
C VAL A 179 15.31 -3.78 7.07
N LEU A 180 15.91 -2.93 6.23
CA LEU A 180 17.07 -3.31 5.43
C LEU A 180 18.24 -3.73 6.30
N GLN A 181 18.51 -3.02 7.39
CA GLN A 181 19.54 -3.37 8.36
C GLN A 181 19.27 -4.73 9.03
N ALA A 182 18.03 -4.98 9.44
CA ALA A 182 17.65 -6.25 10.04
C ALA A 182 17.82 -7.43 9.07
N LEU A 183 17.48 -7.25 7.80
CA LEU A 183 17.70 -8.25 6.75
C LEU A 183 19.19 -8.49 6.52
N ALA A 184 20.00 -7.43 6.49
CA ALA A 184 21.46 -7.52 6.36
C ALA A 184 22.09 -8.36 7.48
N GLU A 185 21.69 -8.09 8.71
CA GLU A 185 22.16 -8.83 9.88
C GLU A 185 21.69 -10.30 9.85
N ALA A 186 20.45 -10.55 9.42
CA ALA A 186 19.92 -11.90 9.27
C ALA A 186 20.71 -12.72 8.24
N ILE A 187 21.01 -12.14 7.08
CA ILE A 187 21.82 -12.74 6.02
C ILE A 187 23.23 -13.03 6.52
N ALA A 188 23.84 -12.11 7.25
CA ALA A 188 25.17 -12.31 7.84
C ALA A 188 25.21 -13.47 8.84
N CYS A 189 24.12 -13.70 9.58
CA CYS A 189 23.97 -14.83 10.52
C CYS A 189 23.66 -16.15 9.81
N ALA A 190 23.00 -16.13 8.65
CA ALA A 190 22.43 -17.28 7.98
C ALA A 190 22.87 -17.36 6.51
N SER A 191 24.06 -17.90 6.26
CA SER A 191 24.64 -18.03 4.92
C SER A 191 23.79 -18.82 3.91
N TRP A 192 22.84 -19.61 4.37
CA TRP A 192 21.87 -20.35 3.56
C TRP A 192 20.65 -19.49 3.16
N LEU A 193 20.57 -18.25 3.63
CA LEU A 193 19.46 -17.33 3.34
C LEU A 193 19.92 -16.28 2.34
N LYS A 194 19.11 -16.06 1.31
CA LYS A 194 19.27 -14.98 0.33
C LYS A 194 18.03 -14.11 0.30
N VAL A 195 18.17 -12.87 -0.16
CA VAL A 195 17.08 -11.92 -0.29
C VAL A 195 17.07 -11.28 -1.69
N ILE A 196 15.89 -11.22 -2.29
CA ILE A 196 15.62 -10.46 -3.52
C ILE A 196 14.74 -9.29 -3.14
N ILE A 197 15.15 -8.08 -3.53
CA ILE A 197 14.41 -6.85 -3.24
C ILE A 197 14.13 -6.15 -4.57
N THR A 198 12.89 -5.75 -4.80
CA THR A 198 12.56 -4.86 -5.90
C THR A 198 12.16 -3.47 -5.35
N SER A 199 12.53 -2.41 -6.04
CA SER A 199 12.14 -1.05 -5.68
C SER A 199 12.31 -0.06 -6.83
N ARG A 200 11.84 1.18 -6.64
CA ARG A 200 12.37 2.34 -7.36
C ARG A 200 13.75 2.69 -6.78
N GLN A 201 14.48 3.52 -7.51
CA GLN A 201 15.78 4.03 -7.08
C GLN A 201 15.57 5.26 -6.18
N GLU A 202 14.95 5.04 -5.01
CA GLU A 202 14.77 6.07 -3.98
C GLU A 202 16.10 6.31 -3.24
N VAL A 203 16.35 7.56 -2.82
CA VAL A 203 17.63 7.98 -2.24
C VAL A 203 18.01 7.16 -1.02
N ASP A 204 17.07 6.92 -0.10
CA ASP A 204 17.30 6.15 1.14
C ASP A 204 17.65 4.68 0.87
N ILE A 205 17.03 4.08 -0.14
CA ILE A 205 17.32 2.70 -0.56
C ILE A 205 18.68 2.64 -1.26
N GLN A 206 18.95 3.61 -2.15
CA GLN A 206 20.22 3.70 -2.85
C GLN A 206 21.37 3.90 -1.88
N ASP A 207 21.26 4.85 -0.95
CA ASP A 207 22.29 5.13 0.07
C ASP A 207 22.59 3.90 0.92
N PHE A 208 21.56 3.10 1.25
CA PHE A 208 21.77 1.85 1.97
C PHE A 208 22.62 0.86 1.15
N PHE A 209 22.28 0.65 -0.12
CA PHE A 209 23.03 -0.26 -0.99
C PHE A 209 24.39 0.29 -1.44
N ASP A 210 24.61 1.61 -1.43
CA ASP A 210 25.90 2.23 -1.75
C ASP A 210 26.88 2.19 -0.57
N SER A 211 26.37 1.94 0.65
CA SER A 211 27.21 1.88 1.84
C SER A 211 28.08 0.61 1.82
N PRO A 212 29.44 0.75 1.88
CA PRO A 212 30.36 -0.39 1.75
C PRO A 212 30.34 -1.34 2.95
N THR A 213 29.65 -0.98 4.03
CA THR A 213 29.67 -1.71 5.30
C THR A 213 28.48 -2.65 5.49
N GLN A 214 27.47 -2.62 4.63
CA GLN A 214 26.19 -3.23 4.99
C GLN A 214 25.86 -4.54 4.29
N LEU A 215 25.94 -4.65 2.96
CA LEU A 215 25.54 -5.88 2.25
C LEU A 215 26.39 -6.11 1.01
N SER A 216 26.89 -7.34 0.87
CA SER A 216 27.38 -7.83 -0.43
C SER A 216 26.18 -8.15 -1.32
N HIS A 217 25.95 -7.36 -2.38
CA HIS A 217 24.77 -7.45 -3.21
C HIS A 217 25.07 -7.42 -4.71
N LEU A 218 24.14 -7.94 -5.49
CA LEU A 218 24.05 -7.73 -6.93
C LEU A 218 22.99 -6.67 -7.23
N ARG A 219 23.19 -5.91 -8.30
CA ARG A 219 22.23 -4.89 -8.78
C ARG A 219 21.78 -5.22 -10.19
N TYR A 220 20.52 -5.01 -10.48
CA TYR A 220 19.98 -5.12 -11.82
C TYR A 220 19.05 -3.95 -12.13
N ASP A 221 19.46 -3.13 -13.09
CA ASP A 221 18.65 -2.03 -13.61
C ASP A 221 17.77 -2.53 -14.75
N LEU A 222 16.47 -2.72 -14.47
CA LEU A 222 15.50 -3.10 -15.50
C LEU A 222 15.31 -2.01 -16.57
N THR A 223 15.67 -0.76 -16.27
CA THR A 223 15.54 0.35 -17.23
C THR A 223 16.62 0.23 -18.32
N ALA A 224 17.78 -0.29 -17.96
CA ALA A 224 18.91 -0.50 -18.87
C ALA A 224 18.89 -1.86 -19.57
N ASP A 225 17.90 -2.72 -19.28
CA ASP A 225 17.80 -4.05 -19.87
C ASP A 225 17.52 -3.98 -21.38
N GLN A 226 18.43 -4.57 -22.15
CA GLN A 226 18.41 -4.53 -23.63
C GLN A 226 17.23 -5.31 -24.23
N GLU A 227 16.72 -6.32 -23.56
CA GLU A 227 15.61 -7.15 -24.04
C GLU A 227 14.24 -6.48 -23.81
N THR A 228 14.17 -5.42 -23.03
CA THR A 228 12.91 -4.73 -22.72
C THR A 228 12.12 -4.31 -23.96
N THR A 229 12.77 -3.90 -25.04
CA THR A 229 12.09 -3.49 -26.28
C THR A 229 11.42 -4.67 -27.00
N SER A 230 12.08 -5.83 -27.05
CA SER A 230 11.50 -7.05 -27.62
C SER A 230 10.36 -7.58 -26.77
N ASP A 231 10.50 -7.54 -25.45
CA ASP A 231 9.46 -7.93 -24.50
C ASP A 231 8.20 -7.03 -24.62
N LEU A 232 8.40 -5.71 -24.74
CA LEU A 232 7.31 -4.76 -25.01
C LEU A 232 6.58 -5.07 -26.31
N ARG A 233 7.30 -5.49 -27.37
CA ARG A 233 6.68 -5.88 -28.64
C ARG A 233 5.77 -7.10 -28.44
N ILE A 234 6.27 -8.15 -27.81
CA ILE A 234 5.51 -9.36 -27.52
C ILE A 234 4.25 -9.02 -26.70
N PHE A 235 4.41 -8.21 -25.67
CA PHE A 235 3.31 -7.77 -24.83
C PHE A 235 2.28 -6.90 -25.60
N ALA A 236 2.75 -5.96 -26.41
CA ALA A 236 1.89 -5.08 -27.21
C ALA A 236 1.09 -5.87 -28.26
N GLU A 237 1.73 -6.81 -28.96
CA GLU A 237 1.05 -7.68 -29.94
C GLU A 237 -0.06 -8.49 -29.26
N TYR A 238 0.22 -9.08 -28.08
CA TYR A 238 -0.78 -9.80 -27.33
C TYR A 238 -1.97 -8.90 -26.92
N ARG A 239 -1.69 -7.72 -26.33
CA ARG A 239 -2.75 -6.81 -25.86
C ARG A 239 -3.57 -6.24 -27.02
N PHE A 240 -2.92 -5.82 -28.10
CA PHE A 240 -3.61 -5.24 -29.25
C PHE A 240 -4.36 -6.27 -30.10
N ASN A 241 -3.93 -7.54 -30.12
CA ASN A 241 -4.74 -8.61 -30.71
C ASN A 241 -6.08 -8.76 -29.98
N ARG A 242 -6.13 -8.61 -28.64
CA ARG A 242 -7.39 -8.61 -27.90
C ARG A 242 -8.28 -7.40 -28.28
N VAL A 243 -7.68 -6.23 -28.42
CA VAL A 243 -8.40 -5.04 -28.92
C VAL A 243 -8.97 -5.28 -30.32
N ALA A 244 -8.17 -5.85 -31.21
CA ALA A 244 -8.60 -6.15 -32.59
C ALA A 244 -9.80 -7.11 -32.61
N LEU A 245 -9.77 -8.17 -31.78
CA LEU A 245 -10.87 -9.13 -31.64
C LEU A 245 -12.14 -8.47 -31.11
N SER A 246 -12.05 -7.66 -30.05
CA SER A 246 -13.20 -6.97 -29.46
C SER A 246 -13.83 -5.94 -30.40
N ALA A 247 -13.02 -5.25 -31.19
CA ALA A 247 -13.45 -4.23 -32.13
C ALA A 247 -13.69 -4.75 -33.56
N SER A 248 -13.57 -6.07 -33.79
CA SER A 248 -13.72 -6.72 -35.11
C SER A 248 -12.81 -6.11 -36.19
N LEU A 249 -11.58 -5.78 -35.83
CA LEU A 249 -10.58 -5.21 -36.77
C LEU A 249 -9.84 -6.33 -37.50
N GLN A 250 -9.34 -6.03 -38.70
CA GLN A 250 -8.54 -6.99 -39.46
C GLN A 250 -7.17 -7.21 -38.79
N SER A 251 -6.79 -8.48 -38.62
CA SER A 251 -5.49 -8.88 -38.07
C SER A 251 -4.44 -8.93 -39.19
N PRO A 252 -3.15 -8.53 -38.94
CA PRO A 252 -2.60 -8.00 -37.71
C PRO A 252 -2.97 -6.53 -37.47
N TRP A 253 -3.39 -6.22 -36.27
CA TRP A 253 -3.66 -4.85 -35.86
C TRP A 253 -2.93 -4.55 -34.53
N PRO A 254 -2.33 -3.35 -34.35
CA PRO A 254 -2.17 -2.28 -35.37
C PRO A 254 -1.15 -2.64 -36.44
N GLU A 255 -1.11 -1.85 -37.51
CA GLU A 255 -0.06 -1.98 -38.53
C GLU A 255 1.35 -1.88 -37.91
N PRO A 256 2.37 -2.57 -38.49
CA PRO A 256 3.71 -2.62 -37.87
C PRO A 256 4.31 -1.25 -37.54
N LEU A 257 4.11 -0.26 -38.40
CA LEU A 257 4.62 1.11 -38.21
C LEU A 257 3.98 1.79 -36.98
N LEU A 258 2.69 1.59 -36.78
CA LEU A 258 1.98 2.12 -35.60
C LEU A 258 2.41 1.39 -34.32
N LEU A 259 2.63 0.08 -34.41
CA LEU A 259 3.15 -0.72 -33.29
C LEU A 259 4.54 -0.24 -32.88
N ASP A 260 5.44 0.00 -33.84
CA ASP A 260 6.78 0.56 -33.56
C ASP A 260 6.69 1.94 -32.90
N GLY A 261 5.75 2.76 -33.34
CA GLY A 261 5.45 4.05 -32.71
C GLY A 261 5.00 3.93 -31.26
N VAL A 262 4.15 2.94 -30.94
CA VAL A 262 3.72 2.66 -29.56
C VAL A 262 4.90 2.20 -28.69
N ILE A 263 5.71 1.27 -29.18
CA ILE A 263 6.86 0.72 -28.44
C ILE A 263 7.87 1.83 -28.15
N SER A 264 8.18 2.67 -29.16
CA SER A 264 9.06 3.84 -28.97
C SER A 264 8.52 4.81 -27.91
N ARG A 265 7.21 5.03 -27.87
CA ARG A 265 6.55 5.90 -26.89
C ARG A 265 6.56 5.30 -25.48
N ALA A 266 6.32 4.01 -25.38
CA ALA A 266 6.32 3.29 -24.12
C ALA A 266 7.70 3.38 -23.44
N ALA A 267 8.80 3.38 -24.18
CA ALA A 267 10.17 3.51 -23.68
C ALA A 267 10.46 2.65 -22.44
N GLY A 268 10.16 1.36 -22.52
CA GLY A 268 10.34 0.40 -21.43
C GLY A 268 9.10 0.21 -20.53
N LEU A 269 8.08 1.07 -20.60
CA LEU A 269 6.95 1.03 -19.68
C LEU A 269 5.80 0.14 -20.18
N PHE A 270 5.66 -1.05 -19.64
CA PHE A 270 4.53 -1.96 -19.92
C PHE A 270 3.18 -1.33 -19.57
N ILE A 271 3.14 -0.52 -18.51
CA ILE A 271 1.92 0.18 -18.08
C ILE A 271 1.40 1.16 -19.15
N PHE A 272 2.26 1.74 -20.00
CA PHE A 272 1.82 2.59 -21.09
C PHE A 272 1.00 1.80 -22.10
N ILE A 273 1.49 0.60 -22.49
CA ILE A 273 0.81 -0.28 -23.42
C ILE A 273 -0.49 -0.80 -22.82
N GLU A 274 -0.46 -1.23 -21.56
CA GLU A 274 -1.64 -1.72 -20.83
C GLU A 274 -2.73 -0.64 -20.76
N THR A 275 -2.37 0.58 -20.34
CA THR A 275 -3.32 1.69 -20.27
C THR A 275 -3.91 2.03 -21.63
N LEU A 276 -3.06 2.07 -22.66
CA LEU A 276 -3.50 2.36 -24.03
C LEU A 276 -4.46 1.27 -24.55
N ALA A 277 -4.14 -0.01 -24.33
CA ALA A 277 -4.98 -1.12 -24.72
C ALA A 277 -6.35 -1.07 -24.02
N LEU A 278 -6.40 -0.83 -22.71
CA LEU A 278 -7.64 -0.67 -21.96
C LEU A 278 -8.55 0.44 -22.50
N ILE A 279 -7.97 1.55 -22.95
CA ILE A 279 -8.73 2.65 -23.56
C ILE A 279 -9.30 2.21 -24.92
N LEU A 280 -8.47 1.54 -25.71
CA LEU A 280 -8.83 1.11 -27.06
C LEU A 280 -9.90 0.00 -27.05
N GLU A 281 -9.90 -0.89 -26.04
CA GLU A 281 -10.91 -1.94 -25.86
C GLU A 281 -12.34 -1.36 -25.70
N HIS A 282 -12.46 -0.14 -25.18
CA HIS A 282 -13.74 0.54 -24.95
C HIS A 282 -13.99 1.73 -25.91
N CYS A 283 -13.21 1.82 -27.00
CA CYS A 283 -13.30 2.92 -27.94
C CYS A 283 -14.05 2.50 -29.21
N TYR A 284 -14.93 3.38 -29.72
CA TYR A 284 -15.65 3.14 -30.98
C TYR A 284 -14.74 3.17 -32.22
N GLU A 285 -13.71 4.04 -32.22
CA GLU A 285 -12.73 4.19 -33.32
C GLU A 285 -11.29 3.96 -32.83
N PRO A 286 -10.88 2.72 -32.53
CA PRO A 286 -9.57 2.44 -31.90
C PRO A 286 -8.39 2.91 -32.77
N THR A 287 -8.46 2.72 -34.10
CA THR A 287 -7.39 3.11 -35.02
C THR A 287 -7.17 4.61 -35.04
N LYS A 288 -8.24 5.41 -35.03
CA LYS A 288 -8.17 6.87 -35.00
C LYS A 288 -7.59 7.38 -33.67
N LEU A 289 -8.03 6.79 -32.57
CA LEU A 289 -7.53 7.14 -31.25
C LEU A 289 -6.04 6.78 -31.09
N LEU A 290 -5.63 5.60 -31.59
CA LEU A 290 -4.23 5.18 -31.61
C LEU A 290 -3.36 6.15 -32.41
N GLY A 291 -3.77 6.50 -33.63
CA GLY A 291 -3.08 7.50 -34.47
C GLY A 291 -2.95 8.85 -33.76
N ALA A 292 -4.03 9.33 -33.14
CA ALA A 292 -4.00 10.58 -32.38
C ALA A 292 -3.08 10.48 -31.13
N ALA A 293 -3.00 9.33 -30.47
CA ALA A 293 -2.08 9.11 -29.33
C ALA A 293 -0.61 9.18 -29.77
N LEU A 294 -0.30 8.78 -30.99
CA LEU A 294 1.06 8.77 -31.55
C LEU A 294 1.50 10.13 -32.15
N GLN A 295 0.58 10.98 -32.54
CA GLN A 295 0.88 12.33 -33.13
C GLN A 295 1.43 13.32 -32.08
N ASP A 296 1.33 13.04 -30.82
CA ASP A 296 1.85 13.90 -29.75
C ASP A 296 3.38 13.88 -29.74
N SER A 297 4.03 15.03 -29.98
CA SER A 297 5.50 15.19 -30.03
C SER A 297 6.20 15.15 -28.68
N SER A 298 5.56 14.61 -27.62
CA SER A 298 6.13 14.56 -26.28
C SER A 298 7.31 13.59 -26.16
N SER A 299 8.13 13.82 -25.13
CA SER A 299 9.17 12.87 -24.73
C SER A 299 8.55 11.52 -24.38
N PRO A 300 9.18 10.40 -24.76
CA PRO A 300 8.70 9.05 -24.44
C PRO A 300 8.74 8.73 -22.93
N GLY A 301 8.23 7.59 -22.55
CA GLY A 301 8.27 7.11 -21.17
C GLY A 301 7.21 7.75 -20.27
N LEU A 302 7.57 8.12 -19.03
CA LEU A 302 6.64 8.67 -18.03
C LEU A 302 5.91 9.93 -18.53
N THR A 303 6.58 10.78 -19.30
CA THR A 303 5.95 11.97 -19.88
C THR A 303 4.82 11.60 -20.84
N ALA A 304 5.04 10.61 -21.71
CA ALA A 304 4.01 10.10 -22.61
C ALA A 304 2.84 9.45 -21.82
N LEU A 305 3.15 8.69 -20.78
CA LEU A 305 2.15 8.08 -19.89
C LEU A 305 1.27 9.14 -19.21
N TYR A 306 1.87 10.17 -18.61
CA TYR A 306 1.13 11.25 -17.95
C TYR A 306 0.28 12.08 -18.92
N ARG A 307 0.74 12.25 -20.16
CA ARG A 307 -0.08 12.84 -21.21
C ARG A 307 -1.23 11.95 -21.63
N LEU A 308 -1.02 10.64 -21.66
CA LEU A 308 -2.11 9.69 -21.91
C LEU A 308 -3.18 9.83 -20.82
N TYR A 309 -2.80 9.85 -19.52
CA TYR A 309 -3.74 10.09 -18.42
C TYR A 309 -4.48 11.44 -18.57
N SER A 310 -3.76 12.52 -18.86
CA SER A 310 -4.38 13.83 -19.10
C SER A 310 -5.38 13.79 -20.26
N ARG A 311 -5.08 13.04 -21.33
CA ARG A 311 -5.97 12.90 -22.50
C ARG A 311 -7.22 12.11 -22.15
N ILE A 312 -7.10 11.03 -21.36
CA ILE A 312 -8.24 10.25 -20.86
C ILE A 312 -9.22 11.17 -20.11
N ILE A 313 -8.72 11.91 -19.12
CA ILE A 313 -9.53 12.79 -18.29
C ILE A 313 -10.23 13.88 -19.15
N ARG A 314 -9.50 14.47 -20.13
CA ARG A 314 -10.07 15.49 -21.02
C ARG A 314 -11.14 14.95 -21.97
N ALA A 315 -10.93 13.75 -22.53
CA ALA A 315 -11.85 13.13 -23.48
C ALA A 315 -13.21 12.84 -22.86
N ARG A 316 -13.25 12.57 -21.56
CA ARG A 316 -14.47 12.23 -20.81
C ARG A 316 -15.18 13.47 -20.24
N ARG A 317 -14.84 14.69 -20.71
CA ARG A 317 -15.43 15.96 -20.25
C ARG A 317 -15.44 16.12 -18.71
N VAL A 318 -14.55 15.41 -18.03
CA VAL A 318 -14.28 15.65 -16.63
C VAL A 318 -13.71 17.06 -16.56
N GLN A 319 -14.59 18.03 -16.27
CA GLN A 319 -14.21 19.43 -16.25
C GLN A 319 -13.12 19.62 -15.18
N ARG A 320 -12.29 20.65 -15.36
CA ARG A 320 -11.28 21.12 -14.38
C ARG A 320 -11.97 21.60 -13.12
N ASN A 321 -12.69 20.70 -12.47
CA ASN A 321 -13.65 21.01 -11.43
C ASN A 321 -13.00 20.78 -10.07
N ALA A 322 -13.24 21.71 -9.15
CA ALA A 322 -12.86 21.56 -7.75
C ALA A 322 -13.46 20.28 -7.13
N GLU A 323 -14.64 19.86 -7.57
CA GLU A 323 -15.30 18.62 -7.15
C GLU A 323 -14.52 17.40 -7.55
N PHE A 324 -14.08 17.30 -8.82
CA PHE A 324 -13.25 16.20 -9.27
C PHE A 324 -11.97 16.07 -8.45
N ARG A 325 -11.27 17.19 -8.19
CA ARG A 325 -10.06 17.17 -7.34
C ARG A 325 -10.36 16.73 -5.91
N ARG A 326 -11.53 17.07 -5.34
CA ARG A 326 -11.93 16.59 -4.02
C ARG A 326 -12.17 15.07 -4.04
N VAL A 327 -12.89 14.56 -5.04
CA VAL A 327 -13.14 13.12 -5.20
C VAL A 327 -11.83 12.34 -5.34
N ILE A 328 -10.93 12.79 -6.23
CA ILE A 328 -9.60 12.15 -6.39
C ILE A 328 -8.79 12.28 -5.11
N GLY A 329 -8.85 13.42 -4.42
CA GLY A 329 -8.19 13.61 -3.12
C GLY A 329 -8.65 12.60 -2.07
N VAL A 330 -9.97 12.43 -1.91
CA VAL A 330 -10.54 11.42 -1.00
C VAL A 330 -10.08 10.02 -1.40
N LEU A 331 -10.17 9.67 -2.69
CA LEU A 331 -9.79 8.37 -3.21
C LEU A 331 -8.32 8.04 -2.91
N LEU A 332 -7.39 8.95 -3.24
CA LEU A 332 -5.96 8.71 -3.05
C LEU A 332 -5.56 8.65 -1.57
N ILE A 333 -6.21 9.46 -0.72
CA ILE A 333 -5.86 9.56 0.70
C ILE A 333 -6.53 8.46 1.53
N ALA A 334 -7.75 8.05 1.16
CA ALA A 334 -8.44 6.99 1.87
C ALA A 334 -7.87 5.59 1.54
N ALA A 335 -7.39 5.38 0.32
CA ALA A 335 -6.90 4.09 -0.15
C ALA A 335 -5.90 3.41 0.81
N PRO A 336 -4.89 4.12 1.38
CA PRO A 336 -3.94 3.55 2.33
C PRO A 336 -4.54 3.08 3.66
N TYR A 337 -5.75 3.46 3.98
CA TYR A 337 -6.47 3.07 5.20
C TYR A 337 -7.52 2.01 4.90
N ARG A 338 -8.46 2.34 4.02
CA ARG A 338 -9.51 1.45 3.53
C ARG A 338 -10.02 1.98 2.19
N PRO A 339 -10.05 1.17 1.12
CA PRO A 339 -10.74 1.55 -0.11
C PRO A 339 -12.22 1.86 0.18
N LEU A 340 -12.71 2.96 -0.35
CA LEU A 340 -14.07 3.43 -0.13
C LEU A 340 -14.94 3.15 -1.35
N CYS A 341 -16.22 2.84 -1.13
CA CYS A 341 -17.22 2.77 -2.18
C CYS A 341 -17.59 4.16 -2.70
N GLU A 342 -18.27 4.23 -3.83
CA GLU A 342 -18.64 5.48 -4.50
C GLU A 342 -19.48 6.39 -3.62
N GLU A 343 -20.42 5.82 -2.87
CA GLU A 343 -21.31 6.53 -1.98
C GLU A 343 -20.52 7.21 -0.86
N THR A 344 -19.61 6.49 -0.22
CA THR A 344 -18.78 7.04 0.87
C THR A 344 -17.81 8.10 0.34
N ILE A 345 -17.22 7.91 -0.84
CA ILE A 345 -16.38 8.94 -1.48
C ILE A 345 -17.22 10.19 -1.76
N ALA A 346 -18.43 10.03 -2.27
CA ALA A 346 -19.34 11.13 -2.59
C ALA A 346 -19.70 11.95 -1.35
N GLU A 347 -20.07 11.28 -0.26
CA GLU A 347 -20.38 11.93 1.02
C GLU A 347 -19.19 12.72 1.55
N LEU A 348 -18.02 12.11 1.66
CA LEU A 348 -16.82 12.75 2.22
C LEU A 348 -16.24 13.84 1.29
N ALA A 349 -16.44 13.74 -0.03
CA ALA A 349 -16.04 14.78 -0.97
C ALA A 349 -17.07 15.92 -1.09
N GLY A 350 -18.29 15.77 -0.57
CA GLY A 350 -19.39 16.70 -0.75
C GLY A 350 -19.81 16.81 -2.23
N VAL A 351 -19.97 15.66 -2.90
CA VAL A 351 -20.35 15.54 -4.31
C VAL A 351 -21.48 14.53 -4.43
N ARG A 352 -22.34 14.66 -5.43
CA ARG A 352 -23.44 13.70 -5.62
C ARG A 352 -22.91 12.31 -6.03
N PRO A 353 -23.47 11.20 -5.48
CA PRO A 353 -23.02 9.85 -5.76
C PRO A 353 -23.08 9.46 -7.26
N ASP A 354 -24.13 9.90 -7.98
CA ASP A 354 -24.28 9.64 -9.40
C ASP A 354 -23.13 10.25 -10.24
N VAL A 355 -22.63 11.41 -9.84
CA VAL A 355 -21.49 12.08 -10.49
C VAL A 355 -20.19 11.31 -10.25
N VAL A 356 -19.97 10.86 -9.01
CA VAL A 356 -18.78 10.05 -8.67
C VAL A 356 -18.79 8.76 -9.46
N LYS A 357 -19.94 8.06 -9.51
CA LYS A 357 -20.11 6.84 -10.29
C LYS A 357 -19.77 7.04 -11.78
N ILE A 358 -20.31 8.09 -12.41
CA ILE A 358 -20.02 8.41 -13.81
C ILE A 358 -18.51 8.62 -14.01
N TRP A 359 -17.83 9.35 -13.11
CA TRP A 359 -16.38 9.58 -13.25
C TRP A 359 -15.56 8.29 -13.10
N ILE A 360 -15.93 7.41 -12.16
CA ILE A 360 -15.25 6.13 -11.99
C ILE A 360 -15.46 5.21 -13.20
N ASP A 361 -16.68 5.14 -13.73
CA ASP A 361 -16.99 4.37 -14.94
C ASP A 361 -16.24 4.92 -16.16
N ASP A 362 -16.25 6.23 -16.35
CA ASP A 362 -15.55 6.92 -17.42
C ASP A 362 -14.02 6.75 -17.36
N LEU A 363 -13.46 6.65 -16.17
CA LEU A 363 -12.04 6.50 -15.92
C LEU A 363 -11.65 5.04 -15.59
N GLY A 364 -12.41 4.04 -16.08
CA GLY A 364 -12.18 2.63 -15.83
C GLY A 364 -10.81 2.09 -16.26
N SER A 365 -10.09 2.81 -17.14
CA SER A 365 -8.66 2.54 -17.45
C SER A 365 -7.68 3.01 -16.35
N MET A 366 -8.14 3.85 -15.41
CA MET A 366 -7.34 4.36 -14.29
C MET A 366 -7.76 3.78 -12.95
N PHE A 367 -9.07 3.54 -12.77
CA PHE A 367 -9.65 3.05 -11.53
C PHE A 367 -10.42 1.75 -11.75
N TYR A 368 -10.60 0.97 -10.70
CA TYR A 368 -11.43 -0.22 -10.72
C TYR A 368 -12.11 -0.43 -9.37
N ARG A 369 -13.22 -1.18 -9.38
CA ARG A 369 -13.90 -1.61 -8.17
C ARG A 369 -13.28 -2.92 -7.68
N ASP A 370 -12.87 -2.96 -6.44
CA ASP A 370 -12.37 -4.17 -5.79
C ASP A 370 -13.55 -5.15 -5.62
N GLU A 371 -13.38 -6.41 -6.06
CA GLU A 371 -14.39 -7.47 -5.91
C GLU A 371 -14.54 -7.94 -4.45
N GLY A 372 -13.76 -7.41 -3.52
CA GLY A 372 -13.86 -7.69 -2.09
C GLY A 372 -15.17 -7.21 -1.46
N ALA A 373 -15.42 -7.59 -0.21
CA ALA A 373 -16.68 -7.36 0.51
C ALA A 373 -17.12 -5.89 0.61
N SER A 374 -16.23 -4.92 0.38
CA SER A 374 -16.50 -3.48 0.48
C SER A 374 -16.79 -2.78 -0.85
N GLY A 375 -16.55 -3.43 -2.01
CA GLY A 375 -16.71 -2.78 -3.33
C GLY A 375 -15.91 -1.48 -3.50
N GLY A 376 -14.79 -1.34 -2.77
CA GLY A 376 -14.01 -0.10 -2.70
C GLY A 376 -13.29 0.22 -4.01
N ILE A 377 -13.11 1.51 -4.30
CA ILE A 377 -12.42 1.98 -5.49
C ILE A 377 -10.91 1.97 -5.26
N ARG A 378 -10.16 1.42 -6.22
CA ARG A 378 -8.70 1.38 -6.23
C ARG A 378 -8.12 1.94 -7.51
N VAL A 379 -6.88 2.41 -7.44
CA VAL A 379 -6.10 2.77 -8.64
C VAL A 379 -5.55 1.50 -9.29
N ARG A 380 -5.55 1.43 -10.62
CA ARG A 380 -4.99 0.29 -11.35
C ARG A 380 -3.48 0.18 -11.24
N HIS A 381 -2.80 1.32 -11.07
CA HIS A 381 -1.35 1.34 -10.97
C HIS A 381 -0.88 2.58 -10.20
N VAL A 382 0.21 2.45 -9.46
CA VAL A 382 0.78 3.51 -8.61
C VAL A 382 1.16 4.78 -9.39
N SER A 383 1.53 4.67 -10.67
CA SER A 383 1.83 5.83 -11.52
C SER A 383 0.63 6.77 -11.72
N ILE A 384 -0.60 6.30 -11.50
CA ILE A 384 -1.80 7.14 -11.52
C ILE A 384 -1.82 8.05 -10.29
N SER A 385 -1.50 7.51 -9.12
CA SER A 385 -1.32 8.31 -7.91
C SER A 385 -0.20 9.33 -8.09
N ASP A 386 0.94 8.89 -8.64
CA ASP A 386 2.08 9.77 -8.93
C ASP A 386 1.70 10.90 -9.90
N PHE A 387 0.88 10.62 -10.92
CA PHE A 387 0.38 11.61 -11.88
C PHE A 387 -0.44 12.71 -11.19
N PHE A 388 -1.35 12.34 -10.28
CA PHE A 388 -2.20 13.31 -9.59
C PHE A 388 -1.45 14.12 -8.53
N VAL A 389 -0.34 13.61 -8.00
CA VAL A 389 0.47 14.29 -6.97
C VAL A 389 1.60 15.12 -7.59
N SER A 390 2.06 14.77 -8.80
CA SER A 390 3.19 15.41 -9.46
C SER A 390 2.89 16.83 -9.94
N ASP A 391 3.94 17.67 -10.00
CA ASP A 391 3.90 19.02 -10.60
C ASP A 391 3.81 19.01 -12.14
N TYR A 392 3.58 17.83 -12.73
CA TYR A 392 3.48 17.68 -14.16
C TYR A 392 2.30 18.47 -14.74
N ARG A 393 2.59 19.59 -15.42
CA ARG A 393 1.63 20.57 -15.95
C ARG A 393 0.80 21.26 -14.85
N GLN A 394 1.47 22.08 -14.07
CA GLN A 394 0.91 23.06 -13.13
C GLN A 394 -0.64 23.20 -13.16
N GLY A 395 -1.32 22.60 -12.23
CA GLY A 395 -2.62 23.08 -11.76
C GLY A 395 -3.88 22.36 -12.25
N ASP A 396 -3.92 21.65 -13.38
CA ASP A 396 -5.21 21.20 -13.95
C ASP A 396 -5.86 20.06 -13.14
N TYR A 397 -5.06 19.07 -12.69
CA TYR A 397 -5.54 17.88 -11.98
C TYR A 397 -4.76 17.56 -10.70
N GLN A 398 -3.79 18.39 -10.36
CA GLN A 398 -2.93 18.17 -9.21
C GLN A 398 -3.70 18.18 -7.89
N VAL A 399 -3.42 17.19 -7.06
CA VAL A 399 -3.94 17.05 -5.70
C VAL A 399 -2.82 17.36 -4.72
N ASN A 400 -2.98 18.41 -3.92
CA ASN A 400 -2.11 18.65 -2.78
C ASN A 400 -2.53 17.71 -1.63
N LEU A 401 -1.70 16.71 -1.33
CA LEU A 401 -2.03 15.70 -0.34
C LEU A 401 -2.25 16.29 1.07
N ARG A 402 -1.53 17.34 1.45
CA ARG A 402 -1.71 17.98 2.78
C ARG A 402 -3.05 18.68 2.88
N ASP A 403 -3.40 19.47 1.86
CA ASP A 403 -4.70 20.16 1.78
C ASP A 403 -5.86 19.15 1.71
N ALA A 404 -5.71 18.11 0.92
CA ALA A 404 -6.70 17.05 0.79
C ALA A 404 -6.89 16.26 2.10
N ASN A 405 -5.82 15.93 2.84
CA ASN A 405 -5.91 15.33 4.17
C ASN A 405 -6.65 16.23 5.16
N MET A 406 -6.33 17.52 5.19
CA MET A 406 -7.03 18.47 6.06
C MET A 406 -8.53 18.52 5.74
N LYS A 407 -8.89 18.64 4.46
CA LYS A 407 -10.30 18.68 4.03
C LYS A 407 -11.03 17.39 4.36
N LEU A 408 -10.39 16.23 4.14
CA LEU A 408 -10.98 14.94 4.49
C LEU A 408 -11.14 14.78 6.00
N GLY A 409 -10.15 15.18 6.81
CA GLY A 409 -10.25 15.17 8.27
C GLY A 409 -11.38 16.04 8.80
N ILE A 410 -11.57 17.23 8.20
CA ILE A 410 -12.71 18.13 8.52
C ILE A 410 -14.04 17.47 8.12
N ALA A 411 -14.13 16.91 6.91
CA ALA A 411 -15.34 16.21 6.45
C ALA A 411 -15.70 15.02 7.35
N CYS A 412 -14.70 14.27 7.82
CA CYS A 412 -14.91 13.21 8.80
C CYS A 412 -15.47 13.74 10.13
N LEU A 413 -14.94 14.85 10.65
CA LEU A 413 -15.48 15.49 11.87
C LEU A 413 -16.91 15.98 11.67
N GLU A 414 -17.20 16.58 10.52
CA GLU A 414 -18.56 17.03 10.17
C GLU A 414 -19.54 15.86 10.13
N LYS A 415 -19.14 14.74 9.49
CA LYS A 415 -19.94 13.51 9.43
C LYS A 415 -20.18 12.93 10.82
N MET A 416 -19.17 12.91 11.69
CA MET A 416 -19.33 12.45 13.07
C MET A 416 -20.27 13.35 13.88
N VAL A 417 -20.17 14.67 13.73
CA VAL A 417 -21.05 15.61 14.42
C VAL A 417 -22.51 15.50 13.92
N GLU A 418 -22.72 15.13 12.66
CA GLU A 418 -24.03 14.93 12.06
C GLU A 418 -24.71 13.63 12.53
N GLU A 419 -23.98 12.51 12.56
CA GLU A 419 -24.57 11.18 12.76
C GLU A 419 -24.39 10.61 14.17
N LEU A 420 -23.34 11.00 14.90
CA LEU A 420 -23.10 10.47 16.25
C LEU A 420 -24.22 10.85 17.22
N ARG A 421 -24.76 9.86 17.87
CA ARG A 421 -25.80 10.00 18.90
C ARG A 421 -25.62 8.96 20.00
N PHE A 422 -26.16 9.22 21.17
CA PHE A 422 -26.17 8.27 22.28
C PHE A 422 -26.88 6.97 21.92
N ASN A 423 -26.29 5.86 22.28
CA ASN A 423 -26.80 4.50 22.06
C ASN A 423 -27.21 4.26 20.59
N ILE A 424 -26.29 4.57 19.67
CA ILE A 424 -26.54 4.57 18.22
C ILE A 424 -27.06 3.23 17.71
N CYS A 425 -26.61 2.10 18.29
CA CYS A 425 -27.05 0.73 17.94
C CYS A 425 -28.25 0.25 18.75
N GLY A 426 -28.87 1.08 19.61
CA GLY A 426 -30.07 0.72 20.39
C GLY A 426 -29.83 -0.48 21.33
N LEU A 427 -28.68 -0.51 22.04
CA LEU A 427 -28.37 -1.58 22.98
C LEU A 427 -29.26 -1.46 24.22
N GLU A 428 -29.88 -2.55 24.64
CA GLU A 428 -30.78 -2.61 25.78
C GLU A 428 -30.02 -2.61 27.13
N ASP A 429 -28.86 -3.26 27.15
CA ASP A 429 -27.98 -3.34 28.33
C ASP A 429 -26.52 -3.04 27.94
N SER A 430 -26.02 -1.90 28.42
CA SER A 430 -24.63 -1.45 28.17
C SER A 430 -23.56 -2.24 28.94
N ARG A 431 -23.94 -3.15 29.83
CA ARG A 431 -23.01 -4.00 30.62
C ARG A 431 -22.61 -5.27 29.89
N LEU A 432 -23.30 -5.63 28.82
CA LEU A 432 -22.97 -6.82 28.04
C LEU A 432 -21.67 -6.61 27.26
N ALA A 433 -20.84 -7.63 27.21
CA ALA A 433 -19.72 -7.63 26.30
C ALA A 433 -20.22 -7.73 24.83
N ASN A 434 -19.49 -7.16 23.89
CA ASN A 434 -19.89 -7.18 22.46
C ASN A 434 -20.20 -8.61 21.94
N ALA A 435 -19.47 -9.62 22.44
CA ALA A 435 -19.69 -11.02 22.09
C ALA A 435 -21.05 -11.57 22.55
N ASP A 436 -21.62 -10.98 23.60
CA ASP A 436 -22.89 -11.42 24.21
C ASP A 436 -24.11 -10.68 23.64
N VAL A 437 -23.90 -9.62 22.83
CA VAL A 437 -24.98 -8.85 22.22
C VAL A 437 -25.48 -9.55 20.98
N LYS A 438 -26.73 -10.06 21.05
CA LYS A 438 -27.37 -10.73 19.92
C LYS A 438 -27.54 -9.78 18.72
N GLY A 439 -27.07 -10.21 17.54
CA GLY A 439 -27.24 -9.47 16.29
C GLY A 439 -26.46 -8.16 16.22
N LEU A 440 -25.38 -7.97 17.01
CA LEU A 440 -24.60 -6.74 17.03
C LEU A 440 -24.09 -6.35 15.65
N ALA A 441 -23.60 -7.31 14.85
CA ALA A 441 -23.10 -7.04 13.50
C ALA A 441 -24.18 -6.44 12.57
N SER A 442 -25.42 -6.94 12.64
CA SER A 442 -26.55 -6.38 11.89
C SER A 442 -26.91 -4.99 12.36
N ARG A 443 -26.94 -4.76 13.69
CA ARG A 443 -27.21 -3.42 14.27
C ARG A 443 -26.14 -2.40 13.86
N ILE A 444 -24.87 -2.79 13.83
CA ILE A 444 -23.78 -1.94 13.33
C ILE A 444 -24.03 -1.57 11.88
N LYS A 445 -24.31 -2.55 11.03
CA LYS A 445 -24.53 -2.33 9.59
C LYS A 445 -25.74 -1.42 9.30
N GLU A 446 -26.77 -1.51 10.11
CA GLU A 446 -28.02 -0.72 9.94
C GLU A 446 -27.91 0.71 10.50
N ASN A 447 -27.10 0.92 11.54
CA ASN A 447 -27.10 2.20 12.29
C ASN A 447 -25.83 3.02 12.15
N ILE A 448 -24.72 2.42 11.68
CA ILE A 448 -23.42 3.10 11.50
C ILE A 448 -23.06 3.03 10.03
N SER A 449 -23.26 4.14 9.30
CA SER A 449 -22.94 4.23 7.88
C SER A 449 -21.45 3.93 7.61
N ASP A 450 -21.11 3.50 6.40
CA ASP A 450 -19.70 3.27 6.01
C ASP A 450 -18.87 4.55 6.13
N ALA A 451 -19.47 5.71 5.84
CA ALA A 451 -18.84 7.01 6.01
C ALA A 451 -18.58 7.32 7.49
N LEU A 452 -19.51 7.01 8.38
CA LEU A 452 -19.32 7.21 9.82
C LEU A 452 -18.28 6.22 10.39
N GLN A 453 -18.27 4.96 9.95
CA GLN A 453 -17.25 3.98 10.34
C GLN A 453 -15.86 4.46 9.94
N TYR A 454 -15.68 4.87 8.68
CA TYR A 454 -14.43 5.42 8.19
C TYR A 454 -14.01 6.66 8.96
N SER A 455 -14.92 7.62 9.11
CA SER A 455 -14.68 8.87 9.83
C SER A 455 -14.25 8.62 11.26
N SER A 456 -14.93 7.72 11.97
CA SER A 456 -14.61 7.38 13.36
C SER A 456 -13.22 6.79 13.54
N LEU A 457 -12.71 6.05 12.55
CA LEU A 457 -11.41 5.41 12.61
C LEU A 457 -10.25 6.34 12.23
N TYR A 458 -10.42 7.21 11.23
CA TYR A 458 -9.29 7.82 10.54
C TYR A 458 -9.25 9.37 10.55
N TRP A 459 -10.26 10.05 11.08
CA TRP A 459 -10.28 11.52 11.11
C TRP A 459 -9.03 12.15 11.73
N SER A 460 -8.56 11.60 12.84
CA SER A 460 -7.38 12.10 13.55
C SER A 460 -6.08 11.83 12.77
N SER A 461 -5.98 10.68 12.09
CA SER A 461 -4.85 10.36 11.22
C SER A 461 -4.74 11.37 10.07
N HIS A 462 -5.86 11.74 9.44
CA HIS A 462 -5.87 12.75 8.39
C HIS A 462 -5.42 14.12 8.90
N LEU A 463 -5.88 14.54 10.08
CA LEU A 463 -5.46 15.80 10.67
C LEU A 463 -3.98 15.81 11.12
N CYS A 464 -3.35 14.66 11.31
CA CYS A 464 -1.90 14.58 11.56
C CYS A 464 -1.05 15.06 10.37
N PHE A 465 -1.57 15.03 9.15
CA PHE A 465 -0.85 15.48 7.94
C PHE A 465 -1.14 16.95 7.57
N THR A 466 -1.87 17.69 8.41
CA THR A 466 -2.22 19.08 8.13
C THR A 466 -1.03 20.03 8.32
N PRO A 467 -1.03 21.20 7.63
CA PRO A 467 -0.08 22.27 7.90
C PRO A 467 -0.16 22.76 9.35
N ASP A 468 0.96 23.28 9.87
CA ASP A 468 1.06 23.77 11.24
C ASP A 468 0.09 24.96 11.56
N THR A 469 -0.41 25.62 10.53
CA THR A 469 -1.32 26.79 10.63
C THR A 469 -2.80 26.47 10.50
N GLY A 470 -3.24 25.23 10.60
CA GLY A 470 -4.60 24.73 10.42
C GLY A 470 -5.72 25.75 10.14
N GLU A 471 -6.64 25.44 9.23
CA GLU A 471 -7.75 26.35 8.90
C GLU A 471 -8.65 26.60 10.12
N LYS A 472 -9.25 27.80 10.22
CA LYS A 472 -10.21 28.14 11.25
C LYS A 472 -11.32 27.10 11.37
N ARG A 473 -11.83 26.60 10.23
CA ARG A 473 -12.89 25.57 10.18
C ARG A 473 -12.47 24.28 10.90
N MET A 474 -11.22 23.86 10.77
CA MET A 474 -10.68 22.70 11.51
C MET A 474 -10.78 22.92 13.03
N TRP A 475 -10.35 24.08 13.50
CA TRP A 475 -10.38 24.41 14.92
C TRP A 475 -11.82 24.52 15.45
N ASP A 476 -12.72 25.13 14.69
CA ASP A 476 -14.14 25.25 15.06
C ASP A 476 -14.80 23.87 15.16
N MET A 477 -14.47 22.94 14.25
CA MET A 477 -14.98 21.56 14.28
C MET A 477 -14.39 20.74 15.44
N LEU A 478 -13.09 20.84 15.70
CA LEU A 478 -12.46 20.18 16.85
C LEU A 478 -13.08 20.68 18.17
N LYS A 479 -13.29 21.99 18.28
CA LYS A 479 -13.95 22.59 19.45
C LYS A 479 -15.35 22.03 19.63
N LYS A 480 -16.19 22.02 18.57
CA LYS A 480 -17.55 21.48 18.60
C LYS A 480 -17.55 20.01 19.00
N PHE A 481 -16.62 19.20 18.48
CA PHE A 481 -16.52 17.78 18.76
C PHE A 481 -16.17 17.50 20.23
N PHE A 482 -15.19 18.22 20.81
CA PHE A 482 -14.72 17.98 22.17
C PHE A 482 -15.50 18.73 23.27
N GLU A 483 -16.13 19.88 22.97
CA GLU A 483 -16.97 20.59 23.93
C GLU A 483 -18.40 20.03 23.97
N GLY A 484 -18.83 19.36 22.89
CA GLY A 484 -20.10 18.64 22.81
C GLY A 484 -20.00 17.19 23.30
N PRO A 485 -21.11 16.44 23.20
CA PRO A 485 -21.15 15.03 23.61
C PRO A 485 -20.49 14.07 22.60
N TYR A 486 -20.09 14.56 21.43
CA TYR A 486 -19.69 13.75 20.29
C TYR A 486 -18.45 12.88 20.56
N ALA A 487 -17.49 13.37 21.34
CA ALA A 487 -16.32 12.59 21.73
C ALA A 487 -16.70 11.34 22.54
N LEU A 488 -17.74 11.41 23.38
CA LEU A 488 -18.24 10.25 24.14
C LEU A 488 -18.95 9.26 23.21
N TYR A 489 -19.80 9.75 22.32
CA TYR A 489 -20.50 8.92 21.33
C TYR A 489 -19.50 8.24 20.35
N TRP A 490 -18.42 8.93 20.01
CA TRP A 490 -17.33 8.37 19.21
C TRP A 490 -16.65 7.21 19.92
N VAL A 491 -16.33 7.34 21.22
CA VAL A 491 -15.75 6.24 22.01
C VAL A 491 -16.72 5.07 22.07
N GLU A 492 -18.02 5.31 22.22
CA GLU A 492 -19.06 4.27 22.17
C GLU A 492 -19.03 3.54 20.82
N VAL A 493 -19.01 4.25 19.70
CA VAL A 493 -18.95 3.66 18.35
C VAL A 493 -17.69 2.81 18.18
N LEU A 494 -16.52 3.32 18.57
CA LEU A 494 -15.27 2.55 18.52
C LEU A 494 -15.32 1.30 19.39
N SER A 495 -15.94 1.37 20.57
CA SER A 495 -16.11 0.24 21.46
C SER A 495 -17.02 -0.83 20.85
N ILE A 496 -18.17 -0.43 20.32
CA ILE A 496 -19.14 -1.32 19.65
C ILE A 496 -18.51 -2.01 18.44
N MET A 497 -17.72 -1.28 17.66
CA MET A 497 -16.99 -1.83 16.51
C MET A 497 -15.76 -2.69 16.90
N GLY A 498 -15.34 -2.70 18.17
CA GLY A 498 -14.12 -3.38 18.61
C GLY A 498 -12.82 -2.71 18.14
N MET A 499 -12.87 -1.41 17.77
CA MET A 499 -11.79 -0.70 17.08
C MET A 499 -11.08 0.37 17.94
N LEU A 500 -11.20 0.30 19.27
CA LEU A 500 -10.49 1.21 20.19
C LEU A 500 -8.97 1.22 20.01
N GLY A 501 -8.41 0.07 19.61
CA GLY A 501 -6.98 -0.08 19.35
C GLY A 501 -6.46 0.73 18.16
N ILE A 502 -7.34 1.19 17.25
CA ILE A 502 -6.99 2.02 16.09
C ILE A 502 -7.23 3.50 16.40
N GLY A 503 -8.41 3.86 16.88
CA GLY A 503 -8.80 5.27 17.06
C GLY A 503 -8.02 5.98 18.17
N VAL A 504 -7.74 5.33 19.29
CA VAL A 504 -7.05 5.97 20.43
C VAL A 504 -5.58 6.30 20.16
N PRO A 505 -4.75 5.44 19.54
CA PRO A 505 -3.38 5.79 19.18
C PRO A 505 -3.31 6.99 18.22
N SER A 506 -4.15 7.03 17.19
CA SER A 506 -4.21 8.13 16.23
C SER A 506 -4.56 9.46 16.89
N LEU A 507 -5.47 9.45 17.88
CA LEU A 507 -5.79 10.64 18.66
C LEU A 507 -4.61 11.12 19.51
N ARG A 508 -3.82 10.22 20.10
CA ARG A 508 -2.61 10.58 20.87
C ARG A 508 -1.57 11.25 19.97
N GLU A 509 -1.37 10.73 18.77
CA GLU A 509 -0.46 11.31 17.78
C GLU A 509 -0.90 12.73 17.40
N LEU A 510 -2.17 12.94 17.06
CA LEU A 510 -2.74 14.25 16.76
C LEU A 510 -2.57 15.21 17.93
N THR A 511 -2.86 14.77 19.15
CA THR A 511 -2.72 15.60 20.36
C THR A 511 -1.28 16.06 20.54
N SER A 512 -0.31 15.15 20.36
CA SER A 512 1.13 15.46 20.45
C SER A 512 1.54 16.51 19.41
N LYS A 513 1.03 16.41 18.19
CA LYS A 513 1.27 17.38 17.12
C LYS A 513 0.66 18.74 17.42
N LEU A 514 -0.61 18.79 17.79
CA LEU A 514 -1.32 20.04 18.10
C LEU A 514 -0.67 20.79 19.27
N VAL A 515 -0.20 20.08 20.30
CA VAL A 515 0.55 20.69 21.42
C VAL A 515 1.84 21.33 20.92
N LYS A 516 2.61 20.66 20.04
CA LYS A 516 3.83 21.23 19.45
C LYS A 516 3.52 22.52 18.66
N VAL A 517 2.46 22.52 17.85
CA VAL A 517 2.03 23.70 17.06
C VAL A 517 1.66 24.85 17.98
N ILE A 518 0.83 24.62 19.00
CA ILE A 518 0.41 25.65 19.96
C ILE A 518 1.61 26.24 20.70
N VAL A 519 2.58 25.41 21.10
CA VAL A 519 3.80 25.85 21.80
C VAL A 519 4.71 26.67 20.87
N SER A 520 4.84 26.26 19.60
CA SER A 520 5.71 26.95 18.63
C SER A 520 5.13 28.29 18.15
N THR A 521 3.81 28.43 18.09
CA THR A 521 3.12 29.67 17.66
C THR A 521 2.82 30.65 18.80
N ALA A 522 3.06 30.24 20.06
CA ALA A 522 2.88 31.12 21.20
C ALA A 522 3.92 32.24 21.19
N PRO A 523 3.54 33.52 21.31
CA PRO A 523 4.49 34.63 21.41
C PRO A 523 5.42 34.43 22.60
N VAL A 524 6.71 34.77 22.41
CA VAL A 524 7.86 34.53 23.33
C VAL A 524 7.71 35.23 24.70
N CYS A 525 6.62 35.96 24.95
CA CYS A 525 6.43 36.81 26.14
C CYS A 525 5.76 36.10 27.35
N CYS A 526 5.62 34.78 27.36
CA CYS A 526 5.13 34.06 28.55
C CYS A 526 5.98 32.83 28.84
N ASP A 527 6.44 32.79 30.08
CA ASP A 527 7.22 31.72 30.70
C ASP A 527 6.73 30.32 30.26
N ARG A 528 7.60 29.51 29.63
CA ARG A 528 7.26 28.22 29.01
C ARG A 528 6.64 27.24 30.01
N ASP A 529 7.01 27.35 31.29
CA ASP A 529 6.55 26.42 32.33
C ASP A 529 5.11 26.68 32.79
N SER A 530 4.64 27.92 32.74
CA SER A 530 3.28 28.29 33.18
C SER A 530 2.18 27.85 32.20
N LYS A 531 2.48 27.72 30.89
CA LYS A 531 1.47 27.28 29.89
C LYS A 531 1.33 25.77 29.77
N ALA A 532 2.41 25.01 29.95
CA ALA A 532 2.34 23.55 30.03
C ALA A 532 1.50 23.10 31.23
N ILE A 533 1.56 23.84 32.34
CA ILE A 533 0.77 23.58 33.55
C ILE A 533 -0.71 23.93 33.33
N LEU A 534 -1.04 25.00 32.60
CA LEU A 534 -2.43 25.41 32.34
C LEU A 534 -3.17 24.47 31.38
N ILE A 535 -2.48 23.96 30.36
CA ILE A 535 -3.05 22.96 29.41
C ILE A 535 -3.14 21.58 30.10
N GLY A 536 -2.12 21.17 30.84
CA GLY A 536 -2.13 19.93 31.62
C GLY A 536 -3.14 19.92 32.76
N SER A 537 -3.40 21.07 33.40
CA SER A 537 -4.38 21.19 34.48
C SER A 537 -5.82 21.25 34.00
N ARG A 538 -6.10 21.79 32.79
CA ARG A 538 -7.44 21.75 32.18
C ARG A 538 -7.78 20.34 31.65
N ILE A 539 -6.81 19.59 31.14
CA ILE A 539 -7.00 18.21 30.73
C ILE A 539 -7.14 17.29 31.95
N ARG A 540 -6.34 17.50 33.04
CA ARG A 540 -6.44 16.69 34.27
C ARG A 540 -7.68 16.95 35.12
N LYS A 541 -8.31 18.12 35.03
CA LYS A 541 -9.55 18.42 35.79
C LYS A 541 -10.83 17.89 35.16
N ARG A 542 -10.78 17.23 34.01
CA ARG A 542 -11.91 16.58 33.35
C ARG A 542 -11.71 15.07 33.07
N ASN A 543 -10.78 14.44 33.76
CA ASN A 543 -10.70 12.97 33.76
C ASN A 543 -11.72 12.41 34.74
N PHE A 544 -12.80 11.91 34.21
CA PHE A 544 -13.61 10.84 34.76
C PHE A 544 -13.54 9.64 33.83
#